data_61a2e55d2c12242186f284438a1704aa
#
_entry.id   61a2e55d2c12242186f284438a1704aa
#
_cell.length_a   1.000
_cell.length_b   1.000
_cell.length_c   1.000
_cell.angle_alpha   90.00
_cell.angle_beta   90.00
_cell.angle_gamma   90.00
#
_symmetry.space_group_name_H-M   'P 1'
#
loop_
_entity.id
_entity.type
_entity.pdbx_description
1 polymer ?
#
loop_
_entity_poly.entity_id
_entity_poly.type
_entity_poly.pdbx_seq_one_letter_code
_entity_poly.pdbx_strand_id
1 'polypeptide(L)'
;MQERQVTIGDRLEQITFEQGVLAPPDTQFDYTNINPQVLGILLERVSGMSYAEYLSKNLWQHLSDDDATVLLDTETTRTPRTFCCLDTTARAWLRLGLLHLDHGRVGERQLVPEQWMKDIITPSARNPNYGYLTWLGTTHEKNRRYNRKSAATALHSEPFAAPDVIYFDGFGGQRVYIVPSKQLVIVTTGPLRQEWDDALLPNLIIR
;
A
#
# COMPACT_ATOMS: atom_id res chain seq x y z
N MET A 1 17.05 -5.70 -12.64
CA MET A 1 16.50 -6.03 -13.96
C MET A 1 15.10 -6.63 -13.88
N GLN A 2 14.80 -7.54 -12.94
CA GLN A 2 13.51 -8.22 -12.80
C GLN A 2 12.35 -7.30 -12.34
N GLU A 3 12.58 -6.37 -11.43
CA GLU A 3 11.53 -5.40 -11.01
C GLU A 3 11.07 -4.49 -12.17
N ARG A 4 11.96 -4.11 -13.09
CA ARG A 4 11.58 -3.36 -14.30
C ARG A 4 10.63 -4.15 -15.21
N GLN A 5 10.84 -5.46 -15.34
CA GLN A 5 9.98 -6.32 -16.16
C GLN A 5 8.58 -6.46 -15.56
N VAL A 6 8.47 -6.62 -14.24
CA VAL A 6 7.17 -6.69 -13.55
C VAL A 6 6.39 -5.37 -13.62
N THR A 7 7.09 -4.25 -13.67
CA THR A 7 6.45 -2.92 -13.77
C THR A 7 5.95 -2.59 -15.19
N ILE A 8 6.58 -3.16 -16.24
CA ILE A 8 6.34 -2.79 -17.64
C ILE A 8 5.95 -4.00 -18.52
N GLY A 9 6.02 -5.22 -17.99
CA GLY A 9 5.96 -6.43 -18.81
C GLY A 9 4.56 -6.88 -19.22
N ASP A 10 4.49 -7.51 -20.38
CA ASP A 10 3.28 -8.04 -21.02
C ASP A 10 2.84 -9.40 -20.50
N ARG A 11 3.60 -10.01 -19.56
CA ARG A 11 3.39 -11.36 -19.05
C ARG A 11 3.54 -11.40 -17.53
N LEU A 12 2.80 -10.52 -16.88
CA LEU A 12 2.94 -10.26 -15.45
C LEU A 12 2.78 -11.53 -14.60
N GLU A 13 1.78 -12.35 -14.87
CA GLU A 13 1.57 -13.59 -14.12
C GLU A 13 2.74 -14.56 -14.29
N GLN A 14 3.19 -14.77 -15.54
CA GLN A 14 4.32 -15.64 -15.83
C GLN A 14 5.58 -15.16 -15.12
N ILE A 15 5.93 -13.87 -15.25
CA ILE A 15 7.11 -13.27 -14.60
C ILE A 15 7.03 -13.42 -13.09
N THR A 16 5.83 -13.24 -12.51
CA THR A 16 5.61 -13.37 -11.08
C THR A 16 5.96 -14.77 -10.57
N PHE A 17 5.56 -15.82 -11.28
CA PHE A 17 5.88 -17.21 -10.88
C PHE A 17 7.29 -17.66 -11.24
N GLU A 18 7.85 -17.17 -12.35
CA GLU A 18 9.24 -17.45 -12.72
C GLU A 18 10.26 -16.89 -11.72
N GLN A 19 9.89 -15.86 -10.95
CA GLN A 19 10.73 -15.30 -9.89
C GLN A 19 11.09 -16.31 -8.80
N GLY A 20 10.16 -17.22 -8.49
CA GLY A 20 10.32 -18.21 -7.44
C GLY A 20 10.48 -17.62 -6.04
N VAL A 21 10.80 -18.47 -5.08
CA VAL A 21 11.04 -18.08 -3.68
C VAL A 21 12.51 -17.76 -3.50
N LEU A 22 12.81 -16.49 -3.18
CA LEU A 22 14.19 -16.00 -3.07
C LEU A 22 14.83 -16.27 -1.69
N ALA A 23 14.02 -16.45 -0.65
CA ALA A 23 14.47 -16.75 0.71
C ALA A 23 13.39 -17.52 1.47
N PRO A 24 13.74 -18.28 2.50
CA PRO A 24 12.75 -18.88 3.39
C PRO A 24 11.83 -17.82 4.01
N PRO A 25 10.56 -18.13 4.26
CA PRO A 25 9.65 -17.20 4.94
C PRO A 25 10.22 -16.70 6.26
N ASP A 26 9.91 -15.45 6.61
CA ASP A 26 10.33 -14.78 7.86
C ASP A 26 11.85 -14.73 8.11
N THR A 27 12.67 -14.78 7.06
CA THR A 27 14.13 -14.66 7.21
C THR A 27 14.66 -13.26 6.90
N GLN A 28 13.99 -12.53 6.00
CA GLN A 28 14.38 -11.17 5.60
C GLN A 28 13.16 -10.35 5.21
N PHE A 29 13.27 -9.03 5.37
CA PHE A 29 12.34 -8.07 4.78
C PHE A 29 12.80 -7.72 3.36
N ASP A 30 11.90 -7.79 2.40
CA ASP A 30 12.15 -7.37 1.02
C ASP A 30 10.87 -6.75 0.43
N TYR A 31 10.87 -5.43 0.27
CA TYR A 31 9.77 -4.71 -0.35
C TYR A 31 9.88 -4.84 -1.86
N THR A 32 9.05 -5.66 -2.46
CA THR A 32 9.05 -5.93 -3.90
C THR A 32 7.63 -5.94 -4.46
N ASN A 33 7.51 -5.65 -5.75
CA ASN A 33 6.24 -5.68 -6.46
C ASN A 33 5.67 -7.10 -6.60
N ILE A 34 6.53 -8.11 -6.52
CA ILE A 34 6.14 -9.52 -6.67
C ILE A 34 5.21 -9.98 -5.54
N ASN A 35 5.50 -9.58 -4.30
CA ASN A 35 4.72 -10.04 -3.15
C ASN A 35 3.23 -9.68 -3.23
N PRO A 36 2.83 -8.41 -3.41
CA PRO A 36 1.42 -8.09 -3.59
C PRO A 36 0.84 -8.67 -4.90
N GLN A 37 1.65 -8.87 -5.94
CA GLN A 37 1.17 -9.49 -7.18
C GLN A 37 0.78 -10.95 -6.99
N VAL A 38 1.58 -11.74 -6.25
CA VAL A 38 1.23 -13.12 -5.88
C VAL A 38 -0.08 -13.16 -5.11
N LEU A 39 -0.26 -12.23 -4.14
CA LEU A 39 -1.49 -12.16 -3.35
C LEU A 39 -2.72 -11.83 -4.22
N GLY A 40 -2.58 -10.92 -5.17
CA GLY A 40 -3.66 -10.59 -6.11
C GLY A 40 -4.07 -11.79 -6.98
N ILE A 41 -3.10 -12.50 -7.56
CA ILE A 41 -3.36 -13.70 -8.35
C ILE A 41 -4.01 -14.80 -7.49
N LEU A 42 -3.52 -15.00 -6.26
CA LEU A 42 -4.11 -15.96 -5.33
C LEU A 42 -5.56 -15.61 -5.00
N LEU A 43 -5.83 -14.33 -4.77
CA LEU A 43 -7.18 -13.84 -4.48
C LEU A 43 -8.16 -14.17 -5.62
N GLU A 44 -7.78 -13.91 -6.87
CA GLU A 44 -8.60 -14.26 -8.04
C GLU A 44 -8.86 -15.77 -8.13
N ARG A 45 -7.83 -16.57 -7.94
CA ARG A 45 -7.95 -18.04 -8.00
C ARG A 45 -8.85 -18.62 -6.91
N VAL A 46 -8.74 -18.11 -5.69
CA VAL A 46 -9.52 -18.61 -4.55
C VAL A 46 -10.97 -18.13 -4.60
N SER A 47 -11.19 -16.87 -5.01
CA SER A 47 -12.53 -16.28 -5.05
C SER A 47 -13.32 -16.64 -6.31
N GLY A 48 -12.65 -17.00 -7.39
CA GLY A 48 -13.25 -17.18 -8.71
C GLY A 48 -13.75 -15.87 -9.33
N MET A 49 -13.36 -14.72 -8.80
CA MET A 49 -13.69 -13.38 -9.27
C MET A 49 -12.45 -12.70 -9.81
N SER A 50 -12.61 -11.75 -10.74
CA SER A 50 -11.52 -10.83 -11.05
C SER A 50 -11.19 -9.97 -9.83
N TYR A 51 -9.94 -9.49 -9.74
CA TYR A 51 -9.52 -8.62 -8.63
C TYR A 51 -10.41 -7.37 -8.51
N ALA A 52 -10.75 -6.76 -9.64
CA ALA A 52 -11.62 -5.58 -9.67
C ALA A 52 -13.04 -5.88 -9.14
N GLU A 53 -13.64 -7.00 -9.54
CA GLU A 53 -14.95 -7.43 -9.01
C GLU A 53 -14.89 -7.74 -7.53
N TYR A 54 -13.85 -8.45 -7.09
CA TYR A 54 -13.67 -8.78 -5.67
C TYR A 54 -13.49 -7.51 -4.82
N LEU A 55 -12.64 -6.59 -5.26
CA LEU A 55 -12.39 -5.31 -4.59
C LEU A 55 -13.68 -4.47 -4.53
N SER A 56 -14.40 -4.37 -5.65
CA SER A 56 -15.66 -3.63 -5.72
C SER A 56 -16.69 -4.18 -4.74
N LYS A 57 -16.97 -5.49 -4.83
CA LYS A 57 -18.01 -6.15 -4.04
C LYS A 57 -17.75 -6.13 -2.54
N ASN A 58 -16.49 -6.34 -2.12
CA ASN A 58 -16.18 -6.56 -0.71
C ASN A 58 -15.69 -5.30 0.01
N LEU A 59 -15.23 -4.28 -0.73
CA LEU A 59 -14.69 -3.07 -0.13
C LEU A 59 -15.25 -1.80 -0.78
N TRP A 60 -14.99 -1.60 -2.07
CA TRP A 60 -15.09 -0.29 -2.70
C TRP A 60 -16.51 0.30 -2.70
N GLN A 61 -17.51 -0.46 -3.13
CA GLN A 61 -18.92 -0.03 -3.15
C GLN A 61 -19.49 0.35 -1.78
N HIS A 62 -18.82 -0.05 -0.69
CA HIS A 62 -19.21 0.30 0.67
C HIS A 62 -18.43 1.49 1.22
N LEU A 63 -17.32 1.81 0.56
CA LEU A 63 -16.38 2.84 0.99
C LEU A 63 -16.60 4.17 0.27
N SER A 64 -16.84 4.13 -1.03
CA SER A 64 -16.88 5.33 -1.87
C SER A 64 -17.88 5.20 -3.01
N ASP A 65 -18.52 6.32 -3.35
CA ASP A 65 -19.33 6.47 -4.56
C ASP A 65 -18.48 6.84 -5.78
N ASP A 66 -17.21 7.20 -5.56
CA ASP A 66 -16.27 7.51 -6.64
C ASP A 66 -15.77 6.22 -7.30
N ASP A 67 -15.64 6.23 -8.61
CA ASP A 67 -15.07 5.11 -9.37
C ASP A 67 -13.58 4.90 -9.03
N ALA A 68 -13.14 3.65 -9.15
CA ALA A 68 -11.75 3.27 -9.10
C ALA A 68 -11.39 2.40 -10.30
N THR A 69 -10.20 2.62 -10.85
CA THR A 69 -9.69 1.87 -12.00
C THR A 69 -8.45 1.07 -11.60
N VAL A 70 -8.49 -0.24 -11.86
CA VAL A 70 -7.32 -1.13 -11.73
C VAL A 70 -6.66 -1.24 -13.09
N LEU A 71 -5.36 -0.93 -13.18
CA LEU A 71 -4.63 -1.13 -14.42
C LEU A 71 -4.32 -2.61 -14.65
N LEU A 72 -4.49 -3.03 -15.89
CA LEU A 72 -4.14 -4.38 -16.36
C LEU A 72 -2.77 -4.37 -17.03
N ASP A 73 -2.16 -5.53 -17.16
CA ASP A 73 -0.87 -5.70 -17.87
C ASP A 73 -1.03 -5.49 -19.38
N THR A 74 -1.94 -6.25 -20.01
CA THR A 74 -2.28 -6.12 -21.43
C THR A 74 -3.79 -6.34 -21.66
N GLU A 75 -4.25 -6.00 -22.83
CA GLU A 75 -5.64 -6.30 -23.26
C GLU A 75 -5.90 -7.80 -23.41
N THR A 76 -4.86 -8.57 -23.71
CA THR A 76 -4.96 -10.00 -23.95
C THR A 76 -4.96 -10.82 -22.67
N THR A 77 -3.96 -10.59 -21.82
CA THR A 77 -3.79 -11.36 -20.57
C THR A 77 -4.67 -10.84 -19.45
N ARG A 78 -4.96 -9.53 -19.44
CA ARG A 78 -5.83 -8.84 -18.49
C ARG A 78 -5.48 -9.09 -17.01
N THR A 79 -4.22 -9.43 -16.72
CA THR A 79 -3.75 -9.63 -15.34
C THR A 79 -3.72 -8.28 -14.62
N PRO A 80 -4.41 -8.12 -13.47
CA PRO A 80 -4.41 -6.86 -12.73
C PRO A 80 -3.05 -6.60 -12.09
N ARG A 81 -2.61 -5.34 -12.10
CA ARG A 81 -1.41 -4.89 -11.40
C ARG A 81 -1.76 -4.61 -9.95
N THR A 82 -1.65 -5.60 -9.10
CA THR A 82 -2.06 -5.50 -7.69
C THR A 82 -1.00 -4.90 -6.77
N PHE A 83 0.21 -4.71 -7.28
CA PHE A 83 1.31 -4.02 -6.59
C PHE A 83 1.27 -2.51 -6.74
N CYS A 84 0.47 -1.97 -7.67
CA CYS A 84 0.32 -0.55 -7.91
C CYS A 84 -1.01 -0.23 -8.59
N CYS A 85 -1.16 1.03 -8.97
CA CYS A 85 -1.94 1.42 -10.14
C CYS A 85 -3.45 1.25 -9.95
N LEU A 86 -3.93 1.39 -8.72
CA LEU A 86 -5.32 1.71 -8.43
C LEU A 86 -5.48 3.23 -8.56
N ASP A 87 -6.20 3.66 -9.58
CA ASP A 87 -6.45 5.08 -9.85
C ASP A 87 -7.86 5.46 -9.39
N THR A 88 -7.94 6.52 -8.60
CA THR A 88 -9.19 7.04 -8.06
C THR A 88 -9.01 8.46 -7.51
N THR A 89 -10.07 9.07 -7.02
CA THR A 89 -10.04 10.42 -6.45
C THR A 89 -9.31 10.48 -5.10
N ALA A 90 -8.76 11.66 -4.77
CA ALA A 90 -8.19 11.92 -3.44
C ALA A 90 -9.22 11.70 -2.32
N ARG A 91 -10.51 11.95 -2.60
CA ARG A 91 -11.60 11.73 -1.64
C ARG A 91 -11.81 10.24 -1.35
N ALA A 92 -11.73 9.38 -2.35
CA ALA A 92 -11.83 7.94 -2.15
C ALA A 92 -10.64 7.39 -1.35
N TRP A 93 -9.43 7.87 -1.63
CA TRP A 93 -8.25 7.56 -0.81
C TRP A 93 -8.41 8.05 0.64
N LEU A 94 -9.01 9.24 0.85
CA LEU A 94 -9.31 9.74 2.19
C LEU A 94 -10.25 8.79 2.94
N ARG A 95 -11.31 8.29 2.29
CA ARG A 95 -12.24 7.32 2.89
C ARG A 95 -11.57 6.01 3.26
N LEU A 96 -10.61 5.53 2.44
CA LEU A 96 -9.80 4.37 2.80
C LEU A 96 -8.94 4.63 4.04
N GLY A 97 -8.38 5.83 4.17
CA GLY A 97 -7.68 6.25 5.38
C GLY A 97 -8.60 6.31 6.61
N LEU A 98 -9.82 6.83 6.45
CA LEU A 98 -10.83 6.87 7.52
C LEU A 98 -11.24 5.46 7.96
N LEU A 99 -11.33 4.49 7.05
CA LEU A 99 -11.57 3.09 7.40
C LEU A 99 -10.55 2.56 8.42
N HIS A 100 -9.28 3.01 8.32
CA HIS A 100 -8.26 2.68 9.32
C HIS A 100 -8.51 3.35 10.67
N LEU A 101 -8.86 4.63 10.69
CA LEU A 101 -9.21 5.34 11.94
C LEU A 101 -10.41 4.71 12.65
N ASP A 102 -11.40 4.28 11.87
CA ASP A 102 -12.63 3.68 12.36
C ASP A 102 -12.52 2.17 12.56
N HIS A 103 -11.28 1.64 12.69
CA HIS A 103 -11.00 0.23 12.96
C HIS A 103 -11.74 -0.76 12.03
N GLY A 104 -11.82 -0.41 10.75
CA GLY A 104 -12.46 -1.25 9.73
C GLY A 104 -13.97 -1.05 9.60
N ARG A 105 -14.54 0.01 10.18
CA ARG A 105 -15.97 0.33 10.12
C ARG A 105 -16.26 1.40 9.06
N VAL A 106 -17.45 1.29 8.47
CA VAL A 106 -18.05 2.35 7.65
C VAL A 106 -19.46 2.59 8.20
N GLY A 107 -19.68 3.70 8.88
CA GLY A 107 -20.87 3.93 9.67
C GLY A 107 -21.06 2.85 10.74
N GLU A 108 -22.21 2.18 10.75
CA GLU A 108 -22.49 1.11 11.72
C GLU A 108 -21.95 -0.27 11.27
N ARG A 109 -21.53 -0.40 10.01
CA ARG A 109 -21.11 -1.68 9.44
C ARG A 109 -19.62 -1.95 9.70
N GLN A 110 -19.29 -3.10 10.29
CA GLN A 110 -17.94 -3.63 10.31
C GLN A 110 -17.62 -4.22 8.94
N LEU A 111 -16.79 -3.51 8.14
CA LEU A 111 -16.44 -3.91 6.78
C LEU A 111 -15.20 -4.81 6.77
N VAL A 112 -14.21 -4.46 7.57
CA VAL A 112 -12.99 -5.25 7.78
C VAL A 112 -12.93 -5.63 9.26
N PRO A 113 -12.65 -6.88 9.64
CA PRO A 113 -12.56 -7.28 11.04
C PRO A 113 -11.60 -6.40 11.84
N GLU A 114 -12.00 -5.93 13.02
CA GLU A 114 -11.18 -5.06 13.87
C GLU A 114 -9.82 -5.69 14.21
N GLN A 115 -9.81 -7.00 14.46
CA GLN A 115 -8.56 -7.72 14.73
C GLN A 115 -7.60 -7.63 13.53
N TRP A 116 -8.13 -7.78 12.29
CA TRP A 116 -7.31 -7.64 11.09
C TRP A 116 -6.73 -6.22 10.94
N MET A 117 -7.51 -5.18 11.29
CA MET A 117 -7.02 -3.80 11.31
C MET A 117 -5.86 -3.59 12.29
N LYS A 118 -5.87 -4.29 13.42
CA LYS A 118 -4.73 -4.32 14.37
C LYS A 118 -3.54 -5.09 13.82
N ASP A 119 -3.79 -6.22 13.19
CA ASP A 119 -2.73 -7.09 12.65
C ASP A 119 -1.95 -6.40 11.52
N ILE A 120 -2.62 -5.68 10.61
CA ILE A 120 -1.95 -5.01 9.48
C ILE A 120 -1.00 -3.89 9.89
N ILE A 121 -1.19 -3.30 11.07
CA ILE A 121 -0.31 -2.26 11.63
C ILE A 121 0.65 -2.79 12.70
N THR A 122 0.67 -4.11 12.92
CA THR A 122 1.65 -4.72 13.82
C THR A 122 3.01 -4.78 13.14
N PRO A 123 4.05 -4.21 13.76
CA PRO A 123 5.39 -4.18 13.19
C PRO A 123 5.93 -5.58 12.88
N SER A 124 6.50 -5.74 11.69
CA SER A 124 7.21 -6.95 11.31
C SER A 124 8.49 -7.12 12.16
N ALA A 125 8.80 -8.35 12.56
CA ALA A 125 10.05 -8.65 13.25
C ALA A 125 11.31 -8.33 12.40
N ARG A 126 11.17 -8.23 11.07
CA ARG A 126 12.27 -7.96 10.13
C ARG A 126 12.37 -6.50 9.69
N ASN A 127 11.29 -5.72 9.90
CA ASN A 127 11.27 -4.28 9.67
C ASN A 127 10.24 -3.64 10.60
N PRO A 128 10.65 -2.90 11.64
CA PRO A 128 9.73 -2.26 12.58
C PRO A 128 8.87 -1.17 11.93
N ASN A 129 9.27 -0.66 10.77
CA ASN A 129 8.53 0.36 10.02
C ASN A 129 7.54 -0.23 9.00
N TYR A 130 7.22 -1.54 9.09
CA TYR A 130 6.34 -2.19 8.14
C TYR A 130 5.47 -3.27 8.78
N GLY A 131 4.17 -3.19 8.53
CA GLY A 131 3.19 -4.23 8.86
C GLY A 131 2.81 -5.06 7.62
N TYR A 132 1.56 -5.45 7.49
CA TYR A 132 1.07 -6.13 6.28
C TYR A 132 0.73 -5.10 5.20
N LEU A 133 1.61 -4.94 4.20
CA LEU A 133 1.51 -3.99 3.09
C LEU A 133 1.28 -2.53 3.53
N THR A 134 1.66 -2.19 4.75
CA THR A 134 1.41 -0.88 5.37
C THR A 134 2.69 -0.36 6.00
N TRP A 135 3.07 0.85 5.67
CA TRP A 135 4.20 1.54 6.29
C TRP A 135 3.83 2.12 7.65
N LEU A 136 4.77 2.07 8.58
CA LEU A 136 4.64 2.55 9.95
C LEU A 136 5.73 3.58 10.25
N GLY A 137 5.35 4.65 10.94
CA GLY A 137 6.29 5.69 11.35
C GLY A 137 6.92 5.44 12.73
N THR A 138 7.21 4.18 13.08
CA THR A 138 7.67 3.81 14.44
C THR A 138 9.12 4.18 14.71
N THR A 139 10.00 4.03 13.73
CA THR A 139 11.43 4.30 13.86
C THR A 139 11.89 5.26 12.78
N HIS A 140 12.57 6.32 13.16
CA HIS A 140 13.10 7.29 12.21
C HIS A 140 14.35 6.78 11.50
N GLU A 141 14.31 6.82 10.17
CA GLU A 141 15.45 6.61 9.27
C GLU A 141 15.47 7.72 8.23
N LYS A 142 16.47 8.58 8.25
CA LYS A 142 16.55 9.77 7.37
C LYS A 142 16.37 9.45 5.88
N ASN A 143 16.88 8.30 5.43
CA ASN A 143 16.70 7.80 4.07
C ASN A 143 16.15 6.37 4.17
N ARG A 144 14.84 6.26 4.30
CA ARG A 144 14.15 4.98 4.41
C ARG A 144 14.39 4.14 3.14
N ARG A 145 14.92 2.94 3.31
CA ARG A 145 15.15 2.01 2.21
C ARG A 145 13.93 1.13 1.96
N TYR A 146 13.63 0.91 0.70
CA TYR A 146 12.58 -0.04 0.31
C TYR A 146 13.03 -1.49 0.44
N ASN A 147 14.27 -1.78 0.04
CA ASN A 147 14.88 -3.09 0.25
C ASN A 147 16.42 -2.97 0.28
N ARG A 148 17.11 -4.06 0.67
CA ARG A 148 18.58 -4.07 0.80
C ARG A 148 19.32 -4.06 -0.53
N LYS A 149 18.66 -4.48 -1.62
CA LYS A 149 19.27 -4.64 -2.96
C LYS A 149 19.05 -3.42 -3.84
N SER A 150 18.06 -2.59 -3.52
CA SER A 150 17.74 -1.38 -4.27
C SER A 150 18.46 -0.16 -3.68
N ALA A 151 18.95 0.70 -4.55
CA ALA A 151 19.43 2.03 -4.16
C ALA A 151 18.27 3.02 -3.92
N ALA A 152 17.04 2.64 -4.25
CA ALA A 152 15.86 3.50 -4.07
C ALA A 152 15.58 3.73 -2.58
N THR A 153 15.48 5.02 -2.23
CA THR A 153 15.14 5.48 -0.88
C THR A 153 14.04 6.51 -0.95
N ALA A 154 13.31 6.65 0.15
CA ALA A 154 12.42 7.79 0.39
C ALA A 154 13.05 8.71 1.43
N LEU A 155 13.06 10.01 1.18
CA LEU A 155 13.50 10.99 2.14
C LEU A 155 12.52 11.04 3.33
N HIS A 156 13.07 11.04 4.53
CA HIS A 156 12.35 11.19 5.79
C HIS A 156 13.20 12.09 6.68
N SER A 157 13.15 13.39 6.42
CA SER A 157 14.11 14.38 6.94
C SER A 157 14.16 14.46 8.46
N GLU A 158 13.04 14.23 9.14
CA GLU A 158 12.89 14.28 10.58
C GLU A 158 11.90 13.21 11.08
N PRO A 159 11.91 12.85 12.37
CA PRO A 159 10.89 11.97 12.93
C PRO A 159 9.48 12.54 12.73
N PHE A 160 8.49 11.67 12.58
CA PHE A 160 7.10 12.12 12.61
C PHE A 160 6.77 12.78 13.96
N ALA A 161 5.96 13.84 13.91
CA ALA A 161 5.53 14.58 15.11
C ALA A 161 4.52 13.80 15.98
N ALA A 162 3.97 12.69 15.47
CA ALA A 162 3.16 11.75 16.22
C ALA A 162 3.79 10.34 16.16
N PRO A 163 3.71 9.53 17.23
CA PRO A 163 4.37 8.23 17.30
C PRO A 163 3.65 7.11 16.56
N ASP A 164 2.42 7.35 16.12
CA ASP A 164 1.48 6.35 15.58
C ASP A 164 1.08 6.64 14.13
N VAL A 165 1.95 7.29 13.38
CA VAL A 165 1.71 7.53 11.95
C VAL A 165 1.74 6.22 11.18
N ILE A 166 0.68 5.99 10.41
CA ILE A 166 0.54 4.89 9.45
C ILE A 166 0.43 5.52 8.07
N TYR A 167 1.00 4.92 7.03
CA TYR A 167 0.86 5.50 5.72
C TYR A 167 0.94 4.50 4.56
N PHE A 168 0.26 4.86 3.46
CA PHE A 168 0.38 4.21 2.17
C PHE A 168 1.37 5.00 1.33
N ASP A 169 2.34 4.30 0.78
CA ASP A 169 3.44 4.86 0.00
C ASP A 169 3.21 4.60 -1.50
N GLY A 170 2.54 5.54 -2.16
CA GLY A 170 2.35 5.53 -3.60
C GLY A 170 3.54 6.18 -4.32
N PHE A 171 3.77 5.72 -5.55
CA PHE A 171 4.86 6.20 -6.39
C PHE A 171 4.76 7.71 -6.66
N GLY A 172 5.91 8.39 -6.57
CA GLY A 172 6.00 9.82 -6.91
C GLY A 172 5.37 10.78 -5.91
N GLY A 173 5.32 10.43 -4.62
CA GLY A 173 4.81 11.30 -3.56
C GLY A 173 3.31 11.22 -3.32
N GLN A 174 2.64 10.24 -3.93
CA GLN A 174 1.24 9.93 -3.58
C GLN A 174 1.21 9.32 -2.18
N ARG A 175 0.50 9.91 -1.24
CA ARG A 175 0.48 9.44 0.16
C ARG A 175 -0.92 9.50 0.75
N VAL A 176 -1.20 8.53 1.60
CA VAL A 176 -2.27 8.59 2.58
C VAL A 176 -1.62 8.42 3.94
N TYR A 177 -1.60 9.47 4.74
CA TYR A 177 -1.15 9.40 6.13
C TYR A 177 -2.36 9.28 7.05
N ILE A 178 -2.25 8.42 8.04
CA ILE A 178 -3.27 8.17 9.05
C ILE A 178 -2.61 8.35 10.40
N VAL A 179 -3.16 9.21 11.25
CA VAL A 179 -2.62 9.54 12.57
C VAL A 179 -3.70 9.31 13.62
N PRO A 180 -3.81 8.09 14.18
CA PRO A 180 -4.89 7.73 15.09
C PRO A 180 -4.98 8.63 16.32
N SER A 181 -3.86 8.95 16.97
CA SER A 181 -3.82 9.84 18.15
C SER A 181 -4.33 11.26 17.89
N LYS A 182 -4.40 11.66 16.61
CA LYS A 182 -4.88 12.99 16.19
C LYS A 182 -6.23 12.94 15.47
N GLN A 183 -6.80 11.74 15.30
CA GLN A 183 -8.01 11.53 14.49
C GLN A 183 -7.89 12.21 13.11
N LEU A 184 -6.74 12.02 12.46
CA LEU A 184 -6.36 12.76 11.26
C LEU A 184 -6.00 11.83 10.11
N VAL A 185 -6.52 12.14 8.92
CA VAL A 185 -6.08 11.55 7.65
C VAL A 185 -5.65 12.67 6.71
N ILE A 186 -4.48 12.51 6.09
CA ILE A 186 -3.94 13.44 5.11
C ILE A 186 -3.73 12.68 3.80
N VAL A 187 -4.25 13.20 2.70
CA VAL A 187 -4.05 12.62 1.37
C VAL A 187 -3.30 13.60 0.49
N THR A 188 -2.27 13.12 -0.18
CA THR A 188 -1.58 13.87 -1.22
C THR A 188 -1.67 13.14 -2.55
N THR A 189 -2.12 13.84 -3.57
CA THR A 189 -2.13 13.39 -4.96
C THR A 189 -1.58 14.51 -5.83
N GLY A 190 -1.16 14.20 -7.05
CA GLY A 190 -0.69 15.23 -7.98
C GLY A 190 0.41 14.70 -8.92
N PRO A 191 1.11 15.61 -9.61
CA PRO A 191 2.23 15.24 -10.48
C PRO A 191 3.30 14.47 -9.72
N LEU A 192 3.97 13.54 -10.41
CA LEU A 192 5.05 12.75 -9.83
C LEU A 192 6.17 13.65 -9.30
N ARG A 193 6.52 13.43 -8.03
CA ARG A 193 7.64 14.11 -7.35
C ARG A 193 8.65 13.05 -6.89
N GLN A 194 9.85 13.09 -7.43
CA GLN A 194 10.91 12.15 -7.08
C GLN A 194 11.53 12.44 -5.70
N GLU A 195 11.51 13.71 -5.28
CA GLU A 195 12.09 14.17 -4.02
C GLU A 195 10.99 14.48 -2.99
N TRP A 196 10.14 13.47 -2.72
CA TRP A 196 9.12 13.61 -1.69
C TRP A 196 9.72 13.33 -0.32
N ASP A 197 9.47 14.23 0.64
CA ASP A 197 9.81 14.03 2.06
C ASP A 197 8.59 13.52 2.81
N ASP A 198 8.69 12.28 3.31
CA ASP A 198 7.58 11.61 3.99
C ASP A 198 7.16 12.33 5.29
N ALA A 199 8.07 13.08 5.95
CA ALA A 199 7.80 13.72 7.23
C ALA A 199 7.27 15.16 7.11
N LEU A 200 7.66 15.89 6.09
CA LEU A 200 7.47 17.33 6.04
C LEU A 200 5.99 17.75 6.13
N LEU A 201 5.16 17.23 5.23
CA LEU A 201 3.75 17.63 5.19
C LEU A 201 2.96 17.18 6.43
N PRO A 202 3.00 15.90 6.85
CA PRO A 202 2.26 15.50 8.05
C PRO A 202 2.71 16.26 9.29
N ASN A 203 4.01 16.50 9.46
CA ASN A 203 4.52 17.24 10.61
C ASN A 203 4.06 18.70 10.66
N LEU A 204 3.95 19.37 9.51
CA LEU A 204 3.40 20.72 9.44
C LEU A 204 1.92 20.80 9.87
N ILE A 205 1.17 19.73 9.68
CA ILE A 205 -0.26 19.67 10.04
C ILE A 205 -0.46 19.19 11.48
N ILE A 206 0.40 18.27 11.97
CA ILE A 206 0.29 17.66 13.30
C ILE A 206 0.74 18.63 14.40
N ARG A 207 1.74 19.47 14.15
CA ARG A 207 2.27 20.50 15.09
C ARG A 207 1.31 21.64 15.27
#